data_93578d9647d129f8e6b924cf249743a1
#
_entry.id   93578d9647d129f8e6b924cf249743a1
#
_cell.length_a   1.000
_cell.length_b   1.000
_cell.length_c   1.000
_cell.angle_alpha   90.00
_cell.angle_beta   90.00
_cell.angle_gamma   90.00
#
_symmetry.space_group_name_H-M   'P 1'
#
loop_
_entity.id
_entity.type
_entity.pdbx_description
1 polymer ?
#
loop_
_entity_poly.entity_id
_entity_poly.type
_entity_poly.pdbx_seq_one_letter_code
_entity_poly.pdbx_strand_id
1 'polypeptide(L)'
;MSHAAETIYDGFLSNVEKALGKIDIELGLQIMLLERKMHDAYPMVELEIHYKDGVDTASKVSSVRDKYGFLVAGHDKHEVLARGNMNIDMIQEIAQDPQIEKLTGSASVASY
;
A
#
# COMPACT_ATOMS: atom_id res chain seq x y z
N MET A 1 17.09 -30.95 -1.26
CA MET A 1 17.25 -29.79 -2.15
C MET A 1 16.05 -28.86 -2.09
N SER A 2 14.83 -29.36 -2.40
CA SER A 2 13.62 -28.58 -2.26
C SER A 2 13.40 -28.03 -0.86
N HIS A 3 13.81 -28.77 0.16
CA HIS A 3 13.64 -28.37 1.55
C HIS A 3 14.42 -27.09 1.89
N ALA A 4 15.65 -26.97 1.42
CA ALA A 4 16.46 -25.77 1.64
C ALA A 4 15.86 -24.55 0.90
N ALA A 5 15.38 -24.75 -0.33
CA ALA A 5 14.74 -23.70 -1.10
C ALA A 5 13.46 -23.21 -0.45
N GLU A 6 12.65 -24.12 0.09
CA GLU A 6 11.42 -23.77 0.80
C GLU A 6 11.72 -22.95 2.06
N THR A 7 12.75 -23.33 2.81
CA THR A 7 13.15 -22.60 4.02
C THR A 7 13.59 -21.18 3.69
N ILE A 8 14.37 -20.99 2.62
CA ILE A 8 14.80 -19.67 2.17
C ILE A 8 13.61 -18.81 1.73
N TYR A 9 12.68 -19.41 0.98
CA TYR A 9 11.49 -18.73 0.51
C TYR A 9 10.59 -18.29 1.68
N ASP A 10 10.37 -19.19 2.63
CA ASP A 10 9.57 -18.88 3.83
C ASP A 10 10.19 -17.77 4.66
N GLY A 11 11.53 -17.79 4.80
CA GLY A 11 12.26 -16.73 5.49
C GLY A 11 12.13 -15.38 4.78
N PHE A 12 12.19 -15.39 3.45
CA PHE A 12 11.99 -14.19 2.64
C PHE A 12 10.59 -13.62 2.83
N LEU A 13 9.55 -14.46 2.74
CA LEU A 13 8.17 -14.01 2.94
C LEU A 13 7.94 -13.44 4.33
N SER A 14 8.48 -14.09 5.35
CA SER A 14 8.37 -13.62 6.72
C SER A 14 9.00 -12.25 6.90
N ASN A 15 10.18 -12.01 6.29
CA ASN A 15 10.84 -10.72 6.34
C ASN A 15 10.05 -9.65 5.60
N VAL A 16 9.47 -9.99 4.46
CA VAL A 16 8.62 -9.06 3.70
C VAL A 16 7.38 -8.68 4.50
N GLU A 17 6.72 -9.65 5.13
CA GLU A 17 5.55 -9.40 5.98
C GLU A 17 5.89 -8.44 7.12
N LYS A 18 7.04 -8.64 7.77
CA LYS A 18 7.49 -7.76 8.85
C LYS A 18 7.77 -6.35 8.33
N ALA A 19 8.41 -6.23 7.17
CA ALA A 19 8.74 -4.94 6.58
C ALA A 19 7.50 -4.18 6.13
N LEU A 20 6.51 -4.88 5.61
CA LEU A 20 5.28 -4.28 5.12
C LEU A 20 4.28 -3.97 6.25
N GLY A 21 4.30 -4.73 7.33
CA GLY A 21 3.40 -4.51 8.47
C GLY A 21 1.92 -4.60 8.08
N LYS A 22 1.24 -3.47 8.09
CA LYS A 22 -0.20 -3.37 7.76
C LYS A 22 -0.48 -3.47 6.27
N ILE A 23 0.54 -3.40 5.43
CA ILE A 23 0.38 -3.42 3.98
C ILE A 23 0.17 -4.86 3.52
N ASP A 24 -0.88 -5.09 2.73
CA ASP A 24 -1.12 -6.40 2.14
C ASP A 24 0.11 -6.84 1.34
N ILE A 25 0.54 -8.07 1.57
CA ILE A 25 1.79 -8.58 1.00
C ILE A 25 1.77 -8.60 -0.54
N GLU A 26 0.63 -8.97 -1.13
CA GLU A 26 0.51 -9.00 -2.59
C GLU A 26 0.63 -7.60 -3.18
N LEU A 27 -0.02 -6.62 -2.57
CA LEU A 27 0.09 -5.23 -2.98
C LEU A 27 1.54 -4.74 -2.89
N GLY A 28 2.19 -4.99 -1.76
CA GLY A 28 3.58 -4.58 -1.56
C GLY A 28 4.52 -5.19 -2.57
N LEU A 29 4.37 -6.49 -2.84
CA LEU A 29 5.20 -7.18 -3.83
C LEU A 29 4.95 -6.67 -5.24
N GLN A 30 3.69 -6.40 -5.62
CA GLN A 30 3.37 -5.82 -6.92
C GLN A 30 4.05 -4.47 -7.11
N ILE A 31 3.97 -3.62 -6.11
CA ILE A 31 4.56 -2.28 -6.18
C ILE A 31 6.08 -2.37 -6.35
N MET A 32 6.73 -3.18 -5.52
CA MET A 32 8.17 -3.35 -5.59
C MET A 32 8.63 -3.92 -6.93
N LEU A 33 7.87 -4.86 -7.49
CA LEU A 33 8.17 -5.45 -8.78
C LEU A 33 8.02 -4.41 -9.91
N LEU A 34 6.96 -3.61 -9.88
CA LEU A 34 6.73 -2.57 -10.88
C LEU A 34 7.76 -1.45 -10.78
N GLU A 35 8.18 -1.09 -9.58
CA GLU A 35 9.25 -0.10 -9.39
C GLU A 35 10.54 -0.52 -10.08
N ARG A 36 10.87 -1.81 -10.06
CA ARG A 36 12.05 -2.33 -10.76
C ARG A 36 11.94 -2.22 -12.26
N LYS A 37 10.73 -2.33 -12.80
CA LYS A 37 10.48 -2.26 -14.23
C LYS A 37 10.35 -0.84 -14.76
N MET A 38 9.93 0.08 -13.90
CA MET A 38 9.68 1.47 -14.27
C MET A 38 10.82 2.34 -13.75
N HIS A 39 11.68 2.80 -14.65
CA HIS A 39 12.89 3.53 -14.25
C HIS A 39 12.63 4.99 -13.84
N ASP A 40 11.68 5.64 -14.48
CA ASP A 40 11.47 7.09 -14.32
C ASP A 40 10.07 7.45 -13.80
N ALA A 41 9.31 6.47 -13.36
CA ALA A 41 7.94 6.72 -12.92
C ALA A 41 7.56 5.73 -11.83
N TYR A 42 6.57 6.11 -11.04
CA TYR A 42 5.99 5.23 -10.04
C TYR A 42 4.78 4.51 -10.61
N PRO A 43 4.48 3.27 -10.17
CA PRO A 43 3.28 2.58 -10.62
C PRO A 43 2.01 3.32 -10.20
N MET A 44 0.96 3.14 -10.99
CA MET A 44 -0.37 3.61 -10.62
C MET A 44 -0.93 2.66 -9.57
N VAL A 45 -1.29 3.20 -8.42
CA VAL A 45 -1.81 2.43 -7.29
C VAL A 45 -3.22 2.88 -6.96
N GLU A 46 -4.12 1.91 -6.78
CA GLU A 46 -5.41 2.13 -6.15
C GLU A 46 -5.29 1.55 -4.75
N LEU A 47 -5.23 2.42 -3.77
CA LEU A 47 -5.00 2.06 -2.38
C LEU A 47 -6.31 2.12 -1.61
N GLU A 48 -6.64 1.02 -0.95
CA GLU A 48 -7.76 0.96 -0.03
C GLU A 48 -7.23 1.07 1.38
N ILE A 49 -7.54 2.16 2.05
CA ILE A 49 -7.07 2.43 3.41
C ILE A 49 -8.19 2.04 4.37
N HIS A 50 -7.94 1.01 5.17
CA HIS A 50 -8.91 0.53 6.15
C HIS A 50 -8.58 1.09 7.52
N TYR A 51 -9.44 1.97 8.02
CA TYR A 51 -9.27 2.60 9.33
C TYR A 51 -9.96 1.80 10.42
N LYS A 52 -9.51 1.99 11.65
CA LYS A 52 -10.14 1.40 12.82
C LYS A 52 -11.52 2.05 13.07
N ASP A 53 -12.35 1.37 13.84
CA ASP A 53 -13.67 1.87 14.21
C ASP A 53 -13.57 3.23 14.91
N GLY A 54 -14.51 4.11 14.61
CA GLY A 54 -14.61 5.41 15.25
C GLY A 54 -13.70 6.50 14.68
N VAL A 55 -12.94 6.20 13.64
CA VAL A 55 -12.09 7.19 12.99
C VAL A 55 -12.92 8.06 12.04
N ASP A 56 -12.67 9.37 12.08
CA ASP A 56 -13.29 10.32 11.16
C ASP A 56 -12.61 10.24 9.78
N THR A 57 -13.21 9.45 8.90
CA THR A 57 -12.66 9.24 7.55
C THR A 57 -12.70 10.50 6.69
N ALA A 58 -13.66 11.39 6.90
CA ALA A 58 -13.71 12.65 6.15
C ALA A 58 -12.46 13.51 6.40
N SER A 59 -12.02 13.56 7.64
CA SER A 59 -10.79 14.24 8.03
C SER A 59 -9.57 13.57 7.38
N LYS A 60 -9.56 12.23 7.32
CA LYS A 60 -8.47 11.48 6.69
C LYS A 60 -8.41 11.70 5.19
N VAL A 61 -9.55 11.78 4.52
CA VAL A 61 -9.62 12.09 3.08
C VAL A 61 -8.90 13.41 2.80
N SER A 62 -9.23 14.46 3.54
CA SER A 62 -8.60 15.76 3.37
C SER A 62 -7.11 15.72 3.65
N SER A 63 -6.72 15.03 4.71
CA SER A 63 -5.33 14.92 5.14
C SER A 63 -4.46 14.24 4.09
N VAL A 64 -4.90 13.11 3.57
CA VAL A 64 -4.16 12.35 2.56
C VAL A 64 -4.10 13.12 1.24
N ARG A 65 -5.22 13.72 0.83
CA ARG A 65 -5.28 14.53 -0.38
C ARG A 65 -4.30 15.69 -0.33
N ASP A 66 -4.29 16.42 0.78
CA ASP A 66 -3.47 17.62 0.93
C ASP A 66 -1.99 17.28 1.00
N LYS A 67 -1.66 16.16 1.64
CA LYS A 67 -0.26 15.77 1.81
C LYS A 67 0.36 15.20 0.53
N TYR A 68 -0.39 14.40 -0.22
CA TYR A 68 0.17 13.65 -1.36
C TYR A 68 -0.35 14.11 -2.71
N GLY A 69 -1.46 14.80 -2.76
CA GLY A 69 -2.07 15.21 -4.02
C GLY A 69 -2.78 14.10 -4.78
N PHE A 70 -3.09 12.99 -4.11
CA PHE A 70 -3.80 11.87 -4.73
C PHE A 70 -5.28 12.21 -4.93
N LEU A 71 -5.95 11.44 -5.80
CA LEU A 71 -7.40 11.43 -5.88
C LEU A 71 -7.89 10.58 -4.71
N VAL A 72 -8.55 11.22 -3.75
CA VAL A 72 -8.97 10.56 -2.50
C VAL A 72 -10.46 10.73 -2.31
N ALA A 73 -11.14 9.64 -1.96
CA ALA A 73 -12.57 9.66 -1.68
C ALA A 73 -12.91 8.67 -0.57
N GLY A 74 -13.94 9.00 0.21
CA GLY A 74 -14.49 8.05 1.16
C GLY A 74 -15.21 6.94 0.42
N HIS A 75 -15.03 5.71 0.86
CA HIS A 75 -15.63 4.54 0.23
C HIS A 75 -16.69 3.88 1.12
N ASP A 76 -16.39 3.76 2.40
CA ASP A 76 -17.26 3.14 3.38
C ASP A 76 -17.02 3.84 4.72
N LYS A 77 -17.73 3.41 5.77
CA LYS A 77 -17.58 3.99 7.12
C LYS A 77 -16.13 3.96 7.60
N HIS A 78 -15.38 2.93 7.22
CA HIS A 78 -14.03 2.70 7.70
C HIS A 78 -12.99 2.70 6.58
N GLU A 79 -13.39 2.98 5.35
CA GLU A 79 -12.50 2.86 4.20
C GLU A 79 -12.39 4.16 3.43
N VAL A 80 -11.17 4.44 2.98
CA VAL A 80 -10.86 5.55 2.10
C VAL A 80 -10.11 5.00 0.90
N LEU A 81 -10.49 5.45 -0.29
CA LEU A 81 -9.79 5.08 -1.53
C LEU A 81 -8.87 6.22 -1.94
N ALA A 82 -7.61 5.89 -2.23
CA ALA A 82 -6.64 6.83 -2.75
C ALA A 82 -6.06 6.28 -4.04
N ARG A 83 -6.00 7.12 -5.06
CA ARG A 83 -5.48 6.72 -6.37
C ARG A 83 -4.40 7.70 -6.82
N GLY A 84 -3.28 7.18 -7.25
CA GLY A 84 -2.19 8.01 -7.73
C GLY A 84 -0.94 7.18 -7.98
N ASN A 85 0.11 7.86 -8.40
CA ASN A 85 1.40 7.23 -8.58
C ASN A 85 2.10 7.14 -7.23
N MET A 86 2.40 5.93 -6.80
CA MET A 86 2.95 5.68 -5.47
C MET A 86 4.10 4.68 -5.54
N ASN A 87 5.12 4.91 -4.70
CA ASN A 87 6.13 3.90 -4.44
C ASN A 87 5.89 3.27 -3.09
N ILE A 88 6.68 2.24 -2.77
CA ILE A 88 6.50 1.51 -1.51
C ILE A 88 6.79 2.40 -0.29
N ASP A 89 7.73 3.33 -0.42
CA ASP A 89 8.08 4.22 0.69
C ASP A 89 6.93 5.14 1.08
N MET A 90 6.20 5.65 0.09
CA MET A 90 5.01 6.48 0.33
C MET A 90 3.92 5.69 1.05
N ILE A 91 3.71 4.44 0.64
CA ILE A 91 2.70 3.58 1.25
C ILE A 91 3.10 3.19 2.67
N GLN A 92 4.37 2.93 2.91
CA GLN A 92 4.88 2.67 4.26
C GLN A 92 4.70 3.90 5.15
N GLU A 93 4.88 5.09 4.63
CA GLU A 93 4.64 6.33 5.37
C GLU A 93 3.17 6.46 5.76
N ILE A 94 2.26 6.19 4.81
CA ILE A 94 0.82 6.19 5.10
C ILE A 94 0.50 5.18 6.20
N ALA A 95 1.11 3.99 6.13
CA ALA A 95 0.88 2.91 7.08
C ALA A 95 1.33 3.23 8.51
N GLN A 96 2.11 4.29 8.71
CA GLN A 96 2.55 4.69 10.04
C GLN A 96 1.44 5.31 10.89
N ASP A 97 0.33 5.69 10.28
CA ASP A 97 -0.83 6.20 11.02
C ASP A 97 -1.40 5.08 11.91
N PRO A 98 -1.39 5.26 13.25
CA PRO A 98 -1.87 4.21 14.16
C PRO A 98 -3.36 3.94 14.03
N GLN A 99 -4.13 4.83 13.40
CA GLN A 99 -5.56 4.66 13.18
C GLN A 99 -5.86 3.81 11.95
N ILE A 100 -4.85 3.46 11.16
CA ILE A 100 -5.00 2.56 10.03
C ILE A 100 -4.87 1.12 10.51
N GLU A 101 -5.82 0.28 10.12
CA GLU A 101 -5.81 -1.14 10.43
C GLU A 101 -5.02 -1.93 9.40
N LYS A 102 -5.28 -1.67 8.12
CA LYS A 102 -4.56 -2.33 7.02
C LYS A 102 -4.67 -1.52 5.73
N LEU A 103 -3.78 -1.82 4.80
CA LEU A 103 -3.76 -1.25 3.45
C LEU A 103 -3.84 -2.38 2.44
N THR A 104 -4.82 -2.31 1.54
CA THR A 104 -4.98 -3.24 0.43
C THR A 104 -5.10 -2.47 -0.87
N GLY A 105 -5.22 -3.15 -1.98
CA GLY A 105 -5.41 -2.50 -3.26
C GLY A 105 -4.70 -3.22 -4.39
N SER A 106 -4.43 -2.46 -5.45
CA SER A 106 -3.78 -2.99 -6.63
C SER A 106 -2.82 -1.96 -7.23
N ALA A 107 -1.84 -2.45 -7.97
CA ALA A 107 -0.87 -1.62 -8.65
C ALA A 107 -0.76 -2.07 -10.11
N SER A 108 -0.53 -1.11 -10.99
CA SER A 108 -0.40 -1.38 -12.42
C SER A 108 0.56 -0.39 -13.05
N VAL A 109 1.00 -0.70 -14.26
CA VAL A 109 1.74 0.25 -15.06
C VAL A 109 0.80 1.39 -15.41
N ALA A 110 1.25 2.62 -15.26
CA ALA A 110 0.45 3.78 -15.65
C ALA A 110 0.12 3.68 -17.14
N SER A 111 -1.16 3.74 -17.47
CA SER A 111 -1.63 3.69 -18.85
C SER A 111 -2.24 5.04 -19.23
N TYR A 112 -2.07 5.37 -20.50
CA TYR A 112 -2.54 6.64 -21.03
C TYR A 112 -3.72 6.44 -21.97
#